data_dd0f2698f5970a22d6c8146924a76399
#
_entry.id   dd0f2698f5970a22d6c8146924a76399
#
_cell.length_a   1.000
_cell.length_b   1.000
_cell.length_c   1.000
_cell.angle_alpha   90.00
_cell.angle_beta   90.00
_cell.angle_gamma   90.00
#
_symmetry.space_group_name_H-M   'P 1'
#
loop_
_entity.id
_entity.type
_entity.pdbx_description
1 polymer ?
#
loop_
_entity_poly.entity_id
_entity_poly.type
_entity_poly.pdbx_seq_one_letter_code
_entity_poly.pdbx_strand_id
1 'polypeptide(L)'
;DVVFFDLPGTVNSEGVINSLSGVDYIFTPIAADRVVLESSLSFAVAIDKLLVKNEACRLKGLYLFWNMVDGREKTDLYTLYEQTIGELELPLMKVFIPDTKRFKKELDAQRKTVFRSTLFPADKRLVKGSNMEELITEIAYLIKL
;
A
#
# COMPACT_ATOMS: atom_id res chain seq x y z
N ASP A 1 -12.06 -10.78 12.66
CA ASP A 1 -12.48 -10.15 11.39
C ASP A 1 -11.55 -8.99 11.07
N VAL A 2 -11.24 -8.78 9.78
CA VAL A 2 -10.43 -7.67 9.27
C VAL A 2 -11.32 -6.75 8.46
N VAL A 3 -11.19 -5.44 8.69
CA VAL A 3 -11.89 -4.40 7.93
C VAL A 3 -10.87 -3.50 7.28
N PHE A 4 -10.95 -3.32 5.97
CA PHE A 4 -10.12 -2.39 5.22
C PHE A 4 -10.89 -1.08 4.99
N PHE A 5 -10.22 0.03 5.28
CA PHE A 5 -10.71 1.37 4.96
C PHE A 5 -9.85 1.94 3.83
N ASP A 6 -10.49 2.28 2.71
CA ASP A 6 -9.85 3.06 1.65
C ASP A 6 -10.01 4.54 1.98
N LEU A 7 -8.89 5.21 2.27
CA LEU A 7 -8.87 6.60 2.68
C LEU A 7 -8.33 7.48 1.54
N PRO A 8 -8.88 8.69 1.36
CA PRO A 8 -8.35 9.62 0.38
C PRO A 8 -6.91 10.02 0.72
N GLY A 9 -6.04 10.14 -0.29
CA GLY A 9 -4.61 10.45 -0.12
C GLY A 9 -4.29 11.87 0.37
N THR A 10 -5.28 12.63 0.83
CA THR A 10 -5.11 14.00 1.34
C THR A 10 -5.24 14.03 2.85
N VAL A 11 -4.14 14.30 3.54
CA VAL A 11 -4.04 14.29 5.02
C VAL A 11 -4.42 15.63 5.66
N ASN A 12 -4.76 16.63 4.88
CA ASN A 12 -4.94 18.01 5.36
C ASN A 12 -6.26 18.29 6.10
N SER A 13 -7.03 17.27 6.48
CA SER A 13 -8.23 17.46 7.28
C SER A 13 -8.12 16.77 8.64
N GLU A 14 -8.54 17.44 9.70
CA GLU A 14 -8.64 16.84 11.04
C GLU A 14 -9.44 15.52 11.04
N GLY A 15 -10.43 15.41 10.15
CA GLY A 15 -11.22 14.19 9.98
C GLY A 15 -10.42 12.98 9.54
N VAL A 16 -9.39 13.16 8.68
CA VAL A 16 -8.52 12.06 8.25
C VAL A 16 -7.61 11.61 9.39
N ILE A 17 -7.00 12.53 10.13
CA ILE A 17 -6.15 12.22 11.29
C ILE A 17 -6.97 11.47 12.36
N ASN A 18 -8.19 11.93 12.64
CA ASN A 18 -9.08 11.24 13.58
C ASN A 18 -9.45 9.84 13.11
N SER A 19 -9.69 9.64 11.80
CA SER A 19 -9.94 8.31 11.23
C SER A 19 -8.72 7.41 11.35
N LEU A 20 -7.52 7.94 11.09
CA LEU A 20 -6.25 7.21 11.18
C LEU A 20 -5.91 6.82 12.63
N SER A 21 -6.27 7.61 13.62
CA SER A 21 -6.07 7.25 15.03
C SER A 21 -6.92 6.08 15.51
N GLY A 22 -8.01 5.77 14.79
CA GLY A 22 -8.95 4.69 15.10
C GLY A 22 -8.62 3.34 14.47
N VAL A 23 -7.64 3.27 13.55
CA VAL A 23 -7.24 2.01 12.89
C VAL A 23 -6.07 1.34 13.62
N ASP A 24 -5.92 0.03 13.45
CA ASP A 24 -4.81 -0.71 14.05
C ASP A 24 -3.53 -0.64 13.22
N TYR A 25 -3.63 -0.61 11.89
CA TYR A 25 -2.50 -0.60 10.96
C TYR A 25 -2.79 0.27 9.76
N ILE A 26 -1.73 0.88 9.20
CA ILE A 26 -1.77 1.65 7.97
C ILE A 26 -0.83 1.01 6.95
N PHE A 27 -1.30 0.79 5.73
CA PHE A 27 -0.51 0.33 4.60
C PHE A 27 -0.53 1.42 3.52
N THR A 28 0.63 2.00 3.25
CA THR A 28 0.76 3.15 2.34
C THR A 28 1.45 2.71 1.05
N PRO A 29 0.76 2.71 -0.09
CA PRO A 29 1.39 2.48 -1.37
C PRO A 29 2.30 3.65 -1.75
N ILE A 30 3.50 3.33 -2.25
CA ILE A 30 4.46 4.29 -2.79
C ILE A 30 4.81 3.92 -4.23
N ALA A 31 5.15 4.90 -5.05
CA ALA A 31 5.57 4.69 -6.43
C ALA A 31 6.93 5.34 -6.67
N ALA A 32 7.66 4.87 -7.69
CA ALA A 32 8.98 5.41 -8.08
C ALA A 32 8.85 6.72 -8.88
N ASP A 33 7.92 7.58 -8.48
CA ASP A 33 7.77 8.96 -8.91
C ASP A 33 8.22 9.89 -7.80
N ARG A 34 9.12 10.80 -8.09
CA ARG A 34 9.75 11.66 -7.09
C ARG A 34 8.73 12.45 -6.26
N VAL A 35 7.75 13.06 -6.92
CA VAL A 35 6.75 13.91 -6.24
C VAL A 35 5.82 13.07 -5.37
N VAL A 36 5.38 11.94 -5.91
CA VAL A 36 4.52 10.99 -5.17
C VAL A 36 5.28 10.42 -3.97
N LEU A 37 6.54 10.04 -4.16
CA LEU A 37 7.36 9.47 -3.09
C LEU A 37 7.63 10.49 -1.97
N GLU A 38 8.09 11.70 -2.30
CA GLU A 38 8.33 12.77 -1.32
C GLU A 38 7.07 13.07 -0.49
N SER A 39 5.91 13.14 -1.12
CA SER A 39 4.63 13.33 -0.45
C SER A 39 4.28 12.16 0.48
N SER A 40 4.44 10.93 -0.01
CA SER A 40 4.12 9.71 0.76
C SER A 40 5.07 9.52 1.95
N LEU A 41 6.36 9.82 1.78
CA LEU A 41 7.34 9.74 2.88
C LEU A 41 7.09 10.82 3.93
N SER A 42 6.79 12.05 3.51
CA SER A 42 6.43 13.13 4.43
C SER A 42 5.21 12.77 5.28
N PHE A 43 4.19 12.18 4.64
CA PHE A 43 3.02 11.65 5.33
C PHE A 43 3.40 10.55 6.33
N ALA A 44 4.15 9.54 5.87
CA ALA A 44 4.53 8.41 6.70
C ALA A 44 5.34 8.83 7.94
N VAL A 45 6.30 9.74 7.78
CA VAL A 45 7.09 10.30 8.88
C VAL A 45 6.20 11.05 9.88
N ALA A 46 5.24 11.85 9.38
CA ALA A 46 4.32 12.56 10.26
C ALA A 46 3.43 11.60 11.07
N ILE A 47 2.86 10.58 10.42
CA ILE A 47 2.01 9.58 11.09
C ILE A 47 2.81 8.73 12.06
N ASP A 48 4.02 8.29 11.69
CA ASP A 48 4.89 7.55 12.59
C ASP A 48 5.17 8.32 13.88
N LYS A 49 5.52 9.58 13.77
CA LYS A 49 5.81 10.44 14.93
C LYS A 49 4.58 10.77 15.78
N LEU A 50 3.44 11.06 15.13
CA LEU A 50 2.25 11.56 15.82
C LEU A 50 1.38 10.44 16.39
N LEU A 51 1.31 9.30 15.72
CA LEU A 51 0.37 8.22 16.04
C LEU A 51 1.05 6.92 16.43
N VAL A 52 2.02 6.42 15.66
CA VAL A 52 2.65 5.11 15.95
C VAL A 52 3.47 5.17 17.23
N LYS A 53 4.25 6.23 17.42
CA LYS A 53 5.07 6.43 18.63
C LYS A 53 4.30 7.02 19.81
N ASN A 54 3.00 7.20 19.68
CA ASN A 54 2.13 7.69 20.75
C ASN A 54 1.36 6.54 21.39
N GLU A 55 1.75 6.16 22.61
CA GLU A 55 1.14 5.05 23.35
C GLU A 55 -0.36 5.24 23.63
N ALA A 56 -0.88 6.46 23.56
CA ALA A 56 -2.31 6.74 23.69
C ALA A 56 -3.11 6.41 22.43
N CYS A 57 -2.46 6.18 21.29
CA CYS A 57 -3.11 5.85 20.02
C CYS A 57 -3.24 4.34 19.85
N ARG A 58 -4.27 3.93 19.13
CA ARG A 58 -4.53 2.52 18.80
C ARG A 58 -3.61 1.99 17.71
N LEU A 59 -3.01 2.86 16.91
CA LEU A 59 -2.19 2.51 15.75
C LEU A 59 -0.92 1.76 16.16
N LYS A 60 -0.79 0.52 15.69
CA LYS A 60 0.30 -0.40 16.02
C LYS A 60 1.44 -0.38 15.01
N GLY A 61 1.18 0.12 13.80
CA GLY A 61 2.20 0.20 12.76
C GLY A 61 1.73 0.86 11.48
N LEU A 62 2.70 1.45 10.78
CA LEU A 62 2.57 1.96 9.44
C LEU A 62 3.59 1.24 8.57
N TYR A 63 3.17 0.73 7.42
CA TYR A 63 4.02 0.00 6.48
C TYR A 63 3.91 0.58 5.09
N LEU A 64 5.05 0.78 4.45
CA LEU A 64 5.13 1.19 3.05
C LEU A 64 5.20 -0.04 2.16
N PHE A 65 4.68 0.03 0.94
CA PHE A 65 4.92 -0.99 -0.08
C PHE A 65 5.00 -0.37 -1.47
N TRP A 66 5.86 -0.92 -2.30
CA TRP A 66 5.99 -0.49 -3.69
C TRP A 66 4.75 -0.86 -4.50
N ASN A 67 4.16 0.14 -5.14
CA ASN A 67 3.02 0.00 -6.04
C ASN A 67 3.38 0.51 -7.44
N MET A 68 2.77 -0.08 -8.47
CA MET A 68 3.01 0.25 -9.87
C MET A 68 4.48 0.16 -10.29
N VAL A 69 5.19 -0.87 -9.82
CA VAL A 69 6.60 -1.10 -10.15
C VAL A 69 6.73 -1.46 -11.63
N ASP A 70 7.43 -0.64 -12.40
CA ASP A 70 7.79 -0.97 -13.80
C ASP A 70 9.06 -1.82 -13.80
N GLY A 71 8.96 -3.07 -14.22
CA GLY A 71 10.10 -3.99 -14.30
C GLY A 71 11.19 -3.59 -15.33
N ARG A 72 10.95 -2.52 -16.09
CA ARG A 72 11.93 -1.94 -17.03
C ARG A 72 12.72 -0.79 -16.43
N GLU A 73 12.30 -0.26 -15.29
CA GLU A 73 13.04 0.78 -14.60
C GLU A 73 14.34 0.27 -14.01
N LYS A 74 15.33 1.14 -13.96
CA LYS A 74 16.64 0.79 -13.42
C LYS A 74 16.55 0.48 -11.94
N THR A 75 17.09 -0.66 -11.55
CA THR A 75 17.16 -1.12 -10.16
C THR A 75 17.82 -0.09 -9.23
N ASP A 76 18.77 0.70 -9.74
CA ASP A 76 19.49 1.72 -8.97
C ASP A 76 18.56 2.78 -8.35
N LEU A 77 17.47 3.14 -9.05
CA LEU A 77 16.50 4.12 -8.56
C LEU A 77 15.77 3.59 -7.32
N TYR A 78 15.29 2.36 -7.37
CA TYR A 78 14.63 1.72 -6.23
C TYR A 78 15.58 1.55 -5.06
N THR A 79 16.83 1.12 -5.31
CA THR A 79 17.86 0.98 -4.28
C THR A 79 18.12 2.30 -3.55
N LEU A 80 18.22 3.40 -4.28
CA LEU A 80 18.41 4.74 -3.70
C LEU A 80 17.22 5.14 -2.80
N TYR A 81 16.01 4.91 -3.28
CA TYR A 81 14.80 5.23 -2.51
C TYR A 81 14.65 4.34 -1.28
N GLU A 82 14.96 3.05 -1.38
CA GLU A 82 14.94 2.11 -0.25
C GLU A 82 15.97 2.48 0.82
N GLN A 83 17.15 2.96 0.41
CA GLN A 83 18.13 3.50 1.34
C GLN A 83 17.56 4.71 2.10
N THR A 84 16.95 5.67 1.38
CA THR A 84 16.30 6.83 2.00
C THR A 84 15.17 6.43 2.98
N ILE A 85 14.35 5.44 2.61
CA ILE A 85 13.29 4.91 3.47
C ILE A 85 13.89 4.29 4.74
N GLY A 86 15.01 3.56 4.59
CA GLY A 86 15.76 2.99 5.71
C GLY A 86 16.36 4.05 6.63
N GLU A 87 16.92 5.14 6.08
CA GLU A 87 17.43 6.28 6.86
C GLU A 87 16.33 7.00 7.67
N LEU A 88 15.09 6.96 7.16
CA LEU A 88 13.91 7.49 7.85
C LEU A 88 13.31 6.49 8.88
N GLU A 89 13.90 5.30 9.01
CA GLU A 89 13.42 4.22 9.89
C GLU A 89 11.96 3.78 9.60
N LEU A 90 11.51 3.95 8.35
CA LEU A 90 10.15 3.57 7.95
C LEU A 90 10.11 2.10 7.52
N PRO A 91 9.16 1.31 8.01
CA PRO A 91 9.01 -0.09 7.62
C PRO A 91 8.57 -0.22 6.15
N LEU A 92 9.38 -0.89 5.33
CA LEU A 92 9.08 -1.21 3.94
C LEU A 92 8.77 -2.71 3.81
N MET A 93 7.65 -3.04 3.21
CA MET A 93 7.26 -4.41 2.93
C MET A 93 8.13 -4.99 1.81
N LYS A 94 8.28 -6.31 1.79
CA LYS A 94 9.09 -7.03 0.80
C LYS A 94 8.35 -7.21 -0.52
N VAL A 95 7.04 -7.36 -0.45
CA VAL A 95 6.19 -7.54 -1.63
C VAL A 95 5.92 -6.19 -2.28
N PHE A 96 6.02 -6.18 -3.61
CA PHE A 96 5.64 -5.04 -4.44
C PHE A 96 4.51 -5.41 -5.40
N ILE A 97 3.75 -4.41 -5.82
CA ILE A 97 2.71 -4.56 -6.85
C ILE A 97 3.24 -4.05 -8.19
N PRO A 98 3.32 -4.90 -9.23
CA PRO A 98 3.81 -4.48 -10.53
C PRO A 98 2.81 -3.57 -11.27
N ASP A 99 3.32 -2.66 -12.12
CA ASP A 99 2.47 -1.99 -13.10
C ASP A 99 2.02 -3.00 -14.17
N THR A 100 0.78 -3.36 -14.12
CA THR A 100 0.21 -4.35 -15.04
C THR A 100 -1.20 -3.97 -15.49
N LYS A 101 -1.47 -4.24 -16.76
CA LYS A 101 -2.82 -4.08 -17.33
C LYS A 101 -3.87 -5.00 -16.71
N ARG A 102 -3.45 -6.01 -15.92
CA ARG A 102 -4.37 -6.94 -15.24
C ARG A 102 -5.32 -6.21 -14.30
N PHE A 103 -4.82 -5.23 -13.55
CA PHE A 103 -5.64 -4.44 -12.63
C PHE A 103 -6.70 -3.58 -13.32
N LYS A 104 -6.56 -3.34 -14.62
CA LYS A 104 -7.52 -2.57 -15.44
C LYS A 104 -8.62 -3.44 -16.07
N LYS A 105 -8.60 -4.77 -15.83
CA LYS A 105 -9.61 -5.69 -16.37
C LYS A 105 -10.90 -5.57 -15.56
N GLU A 106 -11.88 -4.98 -16.20
CA GLU A 106 -13.25 -4.86 -15.71
C GLU A 106 -14.16 -5.86 -16.42
N LEU A 107 -15.39 -5.97 -15.96
CA LEU A 107 -16.40 -6.81 -16.59
C LEU A 107 -16.66 -6.30 -18.02
N ASP A 108 -16.26 -7.10 -19.01
CA ASP A 108 -16.61 -6.84 -20.41
C ASP A 108 -17.99 -7.44 -20.78
N ALA A 109 -18.52 -7.08 -21.95
CA ALA A 109 -19.78 -7.61 -22.45
C ALA A 109 -19.78 -9.15 -22.61
N GLN A 110 -18.61 -9.76 -22.67
CA GLN A 110 -18.43 -11.20 -22.80
C GLN A 110 -18.21 -11.92 -21.46
N ARG A 111 -18.12 -11.20 -20.35
CA ARG A 111 -17.95 -11.70 -18.96
C ARG A 111 -16.80 -12.70 -18.77
N LYS A 112 -15.74 -12.60 -19.55
CA LYS A 112 -14.72 -13.66 -19.60
C LYS A 112 -13.65 -13.56 -18.51
N THR A 113 -13.24 -12.36 -18.15
CA THR A 113 -12.19 -12.15 -17.12
C THR A 113 -12.42 -10.84 -16.37
N VAL A 114 -12.41 -10.90 -15.05
CA VAL A 114 -12.62 -9.75 -14.18
C VAL A 114 -11.51 -9.70 -13.14
N PHE A 115 -10.87 -8.55 -12.97
CA PHE A 115 -10.04 -8.27 -11.81
C PHE A 115 -10.78 -7.32 -10.85
N ARG A 116 -11.28 -6.21 -11.38
CA ARG A 116 -12.01 -5.19 -10.61
C ARG A 116 -13.50 -5.46 -10.66
N SER A 117 -14.07 -5.85 -9.52
CA SER A 117 -15.51 -6.02 -9.35
C SER A 117 -15.86 -5.96 -7.87
N THR A 118 -16.99 -5.35 -7.56
CA THR A 118 -17.63 -5.39 -6.23
C THR A 118 -18.56 -6.58 -6.07
N LEU A 119 -18.88 -7.31 -7.15
CA LEU A 119 -19.86 -8.38 -7.19
C LEU A 119 -19.23 -9.78 -7.36
N PHE A 120 -18.09 -9.85 -8.01
CA PHE A 120 -17.45 -11.12 -8.37
C PHE A 120 -16.00 -11.14 -7.87
N PRO A 121 -15.50 -12.31 -7.42
CA PRO A 121 -14.11 -12.47 -7.10
C PRO A 121 -13.25 -12.28 -8.35
N ALA A 122 -12.02 -11.80 -8.16
CA ALA A 122 -11.06 -11.67 -9.24
C ALA A 122 -10.75 -13.04 -9.89
N ASP A 123 -10.60 -13.05 -11.22
CA ASP A 123 -10.21 -14.25 -11.95
C ASP A 123 -8.82 -14.72 -11.50
N LYS A 124 -8.71 -15.98 -11.05
CA LYS A 124 -7.47 -16.57 -10.53
C LYS A 124 -6.29 -16.44 -11.51
N ARG A 125 -6.55 -16.45 -12.83
CA ARG A 125 -5.51 -16.29 -13.85
C ARG A 125 -4.96 -14.86 -13.92
N LEU A 126 -5.80 -13.87 -13.57
CA LEU A 126 -5.38 -12.48 -13.45
C LEU A 126 -4.64 -12.21 -12.14
N VAL A 127 -5.07 -12.83 -11.06
CA VAL A 127 -4.42 -12.73 -9.75
C VAL A 127 -3.02 -13.34 -9.78
N LYS A 128 -2.85 -14.49 -10.43
CA LYS A 128 -1.54 -15.12 -10.59
C LYS A 128 -0.56 -14.18 -11.31
N GLY A 129 0.55 -13.85 -10.65
CA GLY A 129 1.59 -12.95 -11.17
C GLY A 129 1.21 -11.46 -11.10
N SER A 130 0.24 -11.10 -10.26
CA SER A 130 -0.06 -9.72 -9.86
C SER A 130 0.58 -9.35 -8.53
N ASN A 131 1.20 -10.31 -7.83
CA ASN A 131 1.70 -10.26 -6.46
C ASN A 131 0.63 -9.91 -5.41
N MET A 132 -0.66 -10.04 -5.74
CA MET A 132 -1.73 -9.69 -4.82
C MET A 132 -1.88 -10.73 -3.70
N GLU A 133 -1.71 -12.02 -4.01
CA GLU A 133 -1.75 -13.09 -2.99
C GLU A 133 -0.58 -12.96 -2.02
N GLU A 134 0.59 -12.65 -2.52
CA GLU A 134 1.81 -12.42 -1.75
C GLU A 134 1.66 -11.18 -0.84
N LEU A 135 1.08 -10.09 -1.37
CA LEU A 135 0.80 -8.89 -0.59
C LEU A 135 -0.17 -9.18 0.57
N ILE A 136 -1.27 -9.87 0.29
CA ILE A 136 -2.25 -10.24 1.33
C ILE A 136 -1.61 -11.15 2.38
N THR A 137 -0.74 -12.08 1.97
CA THR A 137 -0.03 -12.98 2.88
C THR A 137 0.92 -12.20 3.78
N GLU A 138 1.67 -11.24 3.25
CA GLU A 138 2.56 -10.41 4.04
C GLU A 138 1.77 -9.50 5.00
N ILE A 139 0.67 -8.90 4.55
CA ILE A 139 -0.24 -8.13 5.42
C ILE A 139 -0.74 -9.01 6.58
N ALA A 140 -1.26 -10.20 6.29
CA ALA A 140 -1.76 -11.11 7.32
C ALA A 140 -0.67 -11.44 8.37
N TYR A 141 0.55 -11.69 7.91
CA TYR A 141 1.69 -11.92 8.80
C TYR A 141 1.98 -10.70 9.70
N LEU A 142 2.00 -9.49 9.12
CA LEU A 142 2.30 -8.25 9.86
C LEU A 142 1.24 -7.92 10.91
N ILE A 143 -0.04 -8.19 10.61
CA ILE A 143 -1.14 -7.96 11.56
C ILE A 143 -1.39 -9.14 12.50
N LYS A 144 -0.56 -10.21 12.40
CA LYS A 144 -0.64 -11.44 13.22
C LYS A 144 -1.98 -12.15 13.12
N LEU A 145 -2.43 -12.35 11.89
CA LEU A 145 -3.69 -13.01 11.56
C LEU A 145 -3.44 -14.50 11.31
#